data_0ec86f84e37aeb964077d914ba36baef
#
_entry.id   0ec86f84e37aeb964077d914ba36baef
#
_cell.length_a   1.000
_cell.length_b   1.000
_cell.length_c   1.000
_cell.angle_alpha   90.00
_cell.angle_beta   90.00
_cell.angle_gamma   90.00
#
_symmetry.space_group_name_H-M   'P 1'
#
loop_
_entity.id
_entity.type
_entity.pdbx_description
1 polymer ?
#
loop_
_entity_poly.entity_id
_entity_poly.type
_entity_poly.pdbx_seq_one_letter_code
_entity_poly.pdbx_strand_id
1 'polypeptide(L)'
;LVFNRNRIEFILNLVFSLIEIAGGLFTNSVAILSDAIHDFGDAFSIGVSCFLERKSKKKPDETYTYGYLRYSVLGAFITTIILTIGSIVVLTSAIFRIIHPVSLHYEGMILLAILGIVINFLAAYKTREGDSLNQKAVNLHMLEDVLNWVVVFIGAIVMKFTDITYIDSIMSIGIALFLLKQALENLKNILNLFLAKVPSNLHVDEIKKELLKIPKVENVHHIHVW
;
A
#
# COMPACT_ATOMS: atom_id res chain seq x y z
N LEU A 1 -18.21 16.40 4.67
CA LEU A 1 -18.46 15.43 3.58
C LEU A 1 -17.26 14.51 3.36
N VAL A 2 -16.02 14.99 3.24
CA VAL A 2 -14.80 14.19 3.05
C VAL A 2 -14.56 13.18 4.18
N PHE A 3 -14.83 13.57 5.42
CA PHE A 3 -14.64 12.72 6.61
C PHE A 3 -15.55 11.47 6.65
N ASN A 4 -16.78 11.59 6.16
CA ASN A 4 -17.71 10.45 6.10
C ASN A 4 -17.35 9.51 4.95
N ARG A 5 -16.79 10.02 3.83
CA ARG A 5 -16.38 9.23 2.69
C ARG A 5 -15.21 8.32 3.04
N ASN A 6 -14.15 8.85 3.65
CA ASN A 6 -12.99 8.07 4.07
C ASN A 6 -13.34 6.96 5.10
N ARG A 7 -14.37 7.18 5.95
CA ARG A 7 -14.86 6.15 6.87
C ARG A 7 -15.57 5.00 6.14
N ILE A 8 -16.36 5.32 5.12
CA ILE A 8 -17.06 4.30 4.33
C ILE A 8 -16.04 3.49 3.53
N GLU A 9 -15.09 4.13 2.88
CA GLU A 9 -14.01 3.48 2.15
C GLU A 9 -13.20 2.56 3.08
N PHE A 10 -12.82 3.03 4.26
CA PHE A 10 -12.13 2.22 5.28
C PHE A 10 -12.93 0.98 5.68
N ILE A 11 -14.23 1.15 5.99
CA ILE A 11 -15.07 0.02 6.43
C ILE A 11 -15.26 -0.99 5.29
N LEU A 12 -15.45 -0.51 4.06
CA LEU A 12 -15.63 -1.38 2.89
C LEU A 12 -14.36 -2.19 2.62
N ASN A 13 -13.17 -1.57 2.58
CA ASN A 13 -11.91 -2.26 2.38
C ASN A 13 -11.62 -3.24 3.53
N LEU A 14 -11.88 -2.84 4.77
CA LEU A 14 -11.70 -3.72 5.92
C LEU A 14 -12.62 -4.95 5.87
N VAL A 15 -13.90 -4.74 5.56
CA VAL A 15 -14.86 -5.86 5.44
C VAL A 15 -14.48 -6.76 4.27
N PHE A 16 -14.09 -6.19 3.14
CA PHE A 16 -13.70 -6.95 1.96
C PHE A 16 -12.42 -7.75 2.22
N SER A 17 -11.39 -7.15 2.80
CA SER A 17 -10.15 -7.87 3.16
C SER A 17 -10.37 -9.02 4.16
N LEU A 18 -11.32 -8.88 5.09
CA LEU A 18 -11.70 -9.97 5.99
C LEU A 18 -12.40 -11.12 5.23
N ILE A 19 -13.24 -10.82 4.23
CA ILE A 19 -13.86 -11.82 3.35
C ILE A 19 -12.77 -12.53 2.53
N GLU A 20 -11.80 -11.82 2.02
CA GLU A 20 -10.67 -12.37 1.28
C GLU A 20 -9.78 -13.25 2.16
N ILE A 21 -9.48 -12.84 3.40
CA ILE A 21 -8.75 -13.70 4.35
C ILE A 21 -9.50 -14.99 4.60
N ALA A 22 -10.79 -14.91 4.91
CA ALA A 22 -11.61 -16.08 5.13
C ALA A 22 -11.69 -16.98 3.88
N GLY A 23 -11.86 -16.37 2.71
CA GLY A 23 -11.91 -17.04 1.42
C GLY A 23 -10.58 -17.68 1.03
N GLY A 24 -9.47 -17.00 1.24
CA GLY A 24 -8.12 -17.51 0.97
C GLY A 24 -7.78 -18.71 1.87
N LEU A 25 -8.17 -18.64 3.14
CA LEU A 25 -8.05 -19.78 4.07
C LEU A 25 -8.94 -20.96 3.65
N PHE A 26 -10.20 -20.69 3.27
CA PHE A 26 -11.14 -21.72 2.82
C PHE A 26 -10.68 -22.39 1.52
N THR A 27 -10.16 -21.63 0.58
CA THR A 27 -9.69 -22.14 -0.73
C THR A 27 -8.28 -22.71 -0.67
N ASN A 28 -7.56 -22.52 0.43
CA ASN A 28 -6.12 -22.78 0.57
C ASN A 28 -5.25 -22.02 -0.45
N SER A 29 -5.74 -20.93 -1.05
CA SER A 29 -5.00 -20.13 -2.04
C SER A 29 -4.08 -19.12 -1.36
N VAL A 30 -2.78 -19.19 -1.66
CA VAL A 30 -1.81 -18.19 -1.21
C VAL A 30 -1.92 -16.91 -2.04
N ALA A 31 -2.36 -17.01 -3.31
CA ALA A 31 -2.57 -15.84 -4.16
C ALA A 31 -3.69 -14.95 -3.59
N ILE A 32 -4.83 -15.54 -3.18
CA ILE A 32 -5.92 -14.79 -2.53
C ILE A 32 -5.49 -14.25 -1.16
N LEU A 33 -4.74 -15.02 -0.37
CA LEU A 33 -4.21 -14.52 0.91
C LEU A 33 -3.19 -13.39 0.74
N SER A 34 -2.42 -13.38 -0.35
CA SER A 34 -1.51 -12.31 -0.68
C SER A 34 -2.25 -10.99 -0.91
N ASP A 35 -3.30 -11.05 -1.72
CA ASP A 35 -4.16 -9.90 -2.02
C ASP A 35 -4.87 -9.42 -0.74
N ALA A 36 -5.45 -10.33 0.02
CA ALA A 36 -6.10 -10.04 1.30
C ALA A 36 -5.18 -9.33 2.32
N ILE A 37 -3.90 -9.69 2.39
CA ILE A 37 -2.91 -9.03 3.26
C ILE A 37 -2.61 -7.62 2.75
N HIS A 38 -2.56 -7.43 1.45
CA HIS A 38 -2.42 -6.11 0.84
C HIS A 38 -3.60 -5.20 1.19
N ASP A 39 -4.81 -5.63 0.89
CA ASP A 39 -6.05 -4.88 1.13
C ASP A 39 -6.28 -4.59 2.61
N PHE A 40 -5.95 -5.55 3.48
CA PHE A 40 -5.97 -5.33 4.93
C PHE A 40 -4.94 -4.28 5.34
N GLY A 41 -3.74 -4.30 4.76
CA GLY A 41 -2.70 -3.29 4.98
C GLY A 41 -3.16 -1.90 4.57
N ASP A 42 -3.86 -1.77 3.45
CA ASP A 42 -4.40 -0.51 2.95
C ASP A 42 -5.54 0.00 3.84
N ALA A 43 -6.47 -0.87 4.23
CA ALA A 43 -7.49 -0.52 5.21
C ALA A 43 -6.87 -0.04 6.53
N PHE A 44 -5.87 -0.77 7.05
CA PHE A 44 -5.15 -0.39 8.25
C PHE A 44 -4.43 0.96 8.09
N SER A 45 -3.82 1.20 6.92
CA SER A 45 -3.17 2.46 6.55
C SER A 45 -4.14 3.64 6.64
N ILE A 46 -5.32 3.50 6.06
CA ILE A 46 -6.38 4.52 6.12
C ILE A 46 -6.77 4.79 7.58
N GLY A 47 -6.94 3.74 8.39
CA GLY A 47 -7.30 3.86 9.81
C GLY A 47 -6.23 4.59 10.63
N VAL A 48 -4.98 4.18 10.51
CA VAL A 48 -3.82 4.80 11.19
C VAL A 48 -3.63 6.23 10.70
N SER A 49 -3.73 6.47 9.39
CA SER A 49 -3.62 7.81 8.82
C SER A 49 -4.70 8.75 9.36
N CYS A 50 -5.97 8.30 9.44
CA CYS A 50 -7.05 9.09 10.01
C CYS A 50 -6.80 9.47 11.49
N PHE A 51 -6.24 8.57 12.28
CA PHE A 51 -5.92 8.81 13.69
C PHE A 51 -4.71 9.73 13.86
N LEU A 52 -3.60 9.41 13.20
CA LEU A 52 -2.34 10.14 13.34
C LEU A 52 -2.38 11.50 12.61
N GLU A 53 -3.11 11.62 11.50
CA GLU A 53 -3.32 12.89 10.82
C GLU A 53 -4.07 13.91 11.69
N ARG A 54 -5.04 13.47 12.50
CA ARG A 54 -5.67 14.36 13.48
C ARG A 54 -4.65 14.91 14.48
N LYS A 55 -3.73 14.04 14.92
CA LYS A 55 -2.68 14.41 15.85
C LYS A 55 -1.64 15.30 15.17
N SER A 56 -1.32 15.06 13.91
CA SER A 56 -0.35 15.85 13.14
C SER A 56 -0.79 17.30 12.92
N LYS A 57 -2.10 17.57 12.92
CA LYS A 57 -2.68 18.93 12.77
C LYS A 57 -2.66 19.75 14.06
N LYS A 58 -2.25 19.15 15.20
CA LYS A 58 -2.10 19.89 16.46
C LYS A 58 -0.97 20.92 16.34
N LYS A 59 -1.21 22.13 16.84
CA LYS A 59 -0.20 23.20 16.86
C LYS A 59 0.99 22.82 17.76
N PRO A 60 2.17 23.38 17.53
CA PRO A 60 3.31 23.26 18.43
C PRO A 60 2.92 23.62 19.88
N ASP A 61 3.50 22.91 20.84
CA ASP A 61 3.38 23.19 22.27
C ASP A 61 4.76 23.03 22.95
N GLU A 62 4.79 23.15 24.27
CA GLU A 62 6.04 23.05 25.05
C GLU A 62 6.69 21.65 24.95
N THR A 63 5.90 20.60 24.65
CA THR A 63 6.41 19.24 24.53
C THR A 63 6.94 18.96 23.11
N TYR A 64 6.28 19.49 22.07
CA TYR A 64 6.65 19.32 20.67
C TYR A 64 6.77 20.70 20.00
N THR A 65 7.91 21.33 20.17
CA THR A 65 8.16 22.70 19.70
C THR A 65 8.14 22.85 18.18
N TYR A 66 8.49 21.79 17.43
CA TYR A 66 8.32 21.71 15.97
C TYR A 66 6.92 21.28 15.52
N GLY A 67 5.99 21.05 16.48
CA GLY A 67 4.65 20.56 16.22
C GLY A 67 4.59 19.05 15.99
N TYR A 68 3.46 18.58 15.49
CA TYR A 68 3.08 17.18 15.43
C TYR A 68 3.10 16.60 14.01
N LEU A 69 3.58 17.32 12.99
CA LEU A 69 3.55 16.90 11.59
C LEU A 69 4.17 15.51 11.34
N ARG A 70 5.22 15.16 12.08
CA ARG A 70 5.90 13.86 11.95
C ARG A 70 5.06 12.66 12.37
N TYR A 71 3.91 12.87 13.04
CA TYR A 71 2.96 11.77 13.34
C TYR A 71 2.34 11.20 12.06
N SER A 72 2.16 12.00 11.01
CA SER A 72 1.73 11.51 9.70
C SER A 72 2.77 10.56 9.09
N VAL A 73 4.04 10.95 9.16
CA VAL A 73 5.17 10.13 8.65
C VAL A 73 5.30 8.83 9.45
N LEU A 74 5.09 8.88 10.77
CA LEU A 74 5.07 7.69 11.64
C LEU A 74 3.97 6.70 11.23
N GLY A 75 2.79 7.21 10.86
CA GLY A 75 1.70 6.36 10.35
C GLY A 75 2.12 5.61 9.10
N ALA A 76 2.66 6.32 8.11
CA ALA A 76 3.16 5.74 6.88
C ALA A 76 4.28 4.69 7.15
N PHE A 77 5.16 4.95 8.12
CA PHE A 77 6.21 4.02 8.52
C PHE A 77 5.64 2.71 9.05
N ILE A 78 4.71 2.78 10.02
CA ILE A 78 4.07 1.60 10.62
C ILE A 78 3.39 0.75 9.55
N THR A 79 2.61 1.39 8.67
CA THR A 79 1.92 0.69 7.58
C THR A 79 2.90 -0.01 6.64
N THR A 80 3.95 0.69 6.22
CA THR A 80 4.97 0.13 5.31
C THR A 80 5.69 -1.07 5.93
N ILE A 81 5.97 -1.04 7.24
CA ILE A 81 6.56 -2.19 7.94
C ILE A 81 5.60 -3.39 7.94
N ILE A 82 4.30 -3.16 8.20
CA ILE A 82 3.29 -4.23 8.19
C ILE A 82 3.21 -4.88 6.80
N LEU A 83 3.13 -4.07 5.73
CA LEU A 83 3.11 -4.55 4.35
C LEU A 83 4.39 -5.31 3.98
N THR A 84 5.55 -4.82 4.40
CA THR A 84 6.84 -5.49 4.16
C THR A 84 6.87 -6.88 4.82
N ILE A 85 6.48 -6.96 6.10
CA ILE A 85 6.42 -8.23 6.83
C ILE A 85 5.40 -9.17 6.19
N GLY A 86 4.21 -8.68 5.86
CA GLY A 86 3.16 -9.46 5.19
C GLY A 86 3.65 -10.05 3.87
N SER A 87 4.28 -9.23 3.02
CA SER A 87 4.83 -9.69 1.73
C SER A 87 5.92 -10.77 1.91
N ILE A 88 6.79 -10.65 2.91
CA ILE A 88 7.81 -11.66 3.21
C ILE A 88 7.15 -12.97 3.67
N VAL A 89 6.13 -12.90 4.53
CA VAL A 89 5.40 -14.10 5.00
C VAL A 89 4.70 -14.80 3.83
N VAL A 90 4.05 -14.05 2.95
CA VAL A 90 3.42 -14.62 1.74
C VAL A 90 4.46 -15.25 0.83
N LEU A 91 5.57 -14.57 0.56
CA LEU A 91 6.64 -15.06 -0.30
C LEU A 91 7.23 -16.38 0.23
N THR A 92 7.52 -16.46 1.53
CA THR A 92 8.02 -17.67 2.16
C THR A 92 7.00 -18.81 2.12
N SER A 93 5.72 -18.51 2.36
CA SER A 93 4.62 -19.48 2.26
C SER A 93 4.45 -20.01 0.83
N ALA A 94 4.51 -19.13 -0.17
CA ALA A 94 4.38 -19.51 -1.58
C ALA A 94 5.54 -20.41 -2.03
N ILE A 95 6.78 -20.08 -1.64
CA ILE A 95 7.96 -20.93 -1.93
C ILE A 95 7.81 -22.30 -1.27
N PHE A 96 7.37 -22.33 0.01
CA PHE A 96 7.15 -23.59 0.72
C PHE A 96 6.10 -24.47 0.03
N ARG A 97 5.03 -23.88 -0.52
CA ARG A 97 3.97 -24.61 -1.23
C ARG A 97 4.36 -25.13 -2.61
N ILE A 98 5.39 -24.57 -3.24
CA ILE A 98 5.97 -25.19 -4.45
C ILE A 98 6.58 -26.56 -4.11
N ILE A 99 7.25 -26.65 -2.95
CA ILE A 99 7.92 -27.88 -2.51
C ILE A 99 6.90 -28.86 -1.90
N HIS A 100 5.89 -28.34 -1.21
CA HIS A 100 4.84 -29.11 -0.53
C HIS A 100 3.47 -28.68 -1.04
N PRO A 101 3.05 -29.13 -2.24
CA PRO A 101 1.77 -28.76 -2.81
C PRO A 101 0.60 -29.17 -1.92
N VAL A 102 -0.42 -28.31 -1.86
CA VAL A 102 -1.66 -28.56 -1.13
C VAL A 102 -2.82 -28.58 -2.12
N SER A 103 -3.91 -29.29 -1.74
CA SER A 103 -5.14 -29.25 -2.51
C SER A 103 -5.80 -27.88 -2.41
N LEU A 104 -6.23 -27.35 -3.55
CA LEU A 104 -6.91 -26.06 -3.66
C LEU A 104 -8.40 -26.28 -3.95
N HIS A 105 -9.24 -25.39 -3.45
CA HIS A 105 -10.66 -25.38 -3.76
C HIS A 105 -10.94 -24.44 -4.93
N TYR A 106 -10.70 -24.90 -6.17
CA TYR A 106 -10.77 -24.10 -7.40
C TYR A 106 -12.10 -23.37 -7.60
N GLU A 107 -13.23 -24.02 -7.27
CA GLU A 107 -14.55 -23.39 -7.42
C GLU A 107 -14.74 -22.21 -6.48
N GLY A 108 -14.24 -22.34 -5.25
CA GLY A 108 -14.22 -21.23 -4.29
C GLY A 108 -13.32 -20.08 -4.75
N MET A 109 -12.15 -20.38 -5.32
CA MET A 109 -11.25 -19.39 -5.91
C MET A 109 -11.93 -18.63 -7.06
N ILE A 110 -12.59 -19.34 -7.97
CA ILE A 110 -13.31 -18.75 -9.11
C ILE A 110 -14.43 -17.83 -8.61
N LEU A 111 -15.23 -18.27 -7.63
CA LEU A 111 -16.31 -17.47 -7.07
C LEU A 111 -15.79 -16.19 -6.41
N LEU A 112 -14.75 -16.30 -5.61
CA LEU A 112 -14.11 -15.16 -4.95
C LEU A 112 -13.49 -14.21 -5.96
N ALA A 113 -12.83 -14.72 -7.00
CA ALA A 113 -12.25 -13.90 -8.06
C ALA A 113 -13.31 -13.10 -8.83
N ILE A 114 -14.45 -13.71 -9.15
CA ILE A 114 -15.58 -13.00 -9.75
C ILE A 114 -16.07 -11.89 -8.81
N LEU A 115 -16.22 -12.18 -7.52
CA LEU A 115 -16.64 -11.19 -6.53
C LEU A 115 -15.64 -10.03 -6.42
N GLY A 116 -14.33 -10.34 -6.35
CA GLY A 116 -13.26 -9.36 -6.31
C GLY A 116 -13.23 -8.47 -7.54
N ILE A 117 -13.33 -9.05 -8.76
CA ILE A 117 -13.41 -8.30 -10.01
C ILE A 117 -14.61 -7.34 -9.99
N VAL A 118 -15.79 -7.81 -9.59
CA VAL A 118 -17.02 -6.98 -9.61
C VAL A 118 -16.90 -5.83 -8.61
N ILE A 119 -16.46 -6.09 -7.37
CA ILE A 119 -16.35 -5.06 -6.33
C ILE A 119 -15.32 -4.00 -6.72
N ASN A 120 -14.11 -4.41 -7.10
CA ASN A 120 -13.03 -3.48 -7.44
C ASN A 120 -13.33 -2.73 -8.76
N PHE A 121 -13.98 -3.37 -9.74
CA PHE A 121 -14.43 -2.70 -10.95
C PHE A 121 -15.49 -1.63 -10.66
N LEU A 122 -16.48 -1.92 -9.81
CA LEU A 122 -17.48 -0.94 -9.40
C LEU A 122 -16.87 0.24 -8.65
N ALA A 123 -15.87 -0.03 -7.79
CA ALA A 123 -15.11 1.00 -7.09
C ALA A 123 -14.31 1.87 -8.07
N ALA A 124 -13.57 1.26 -9.01
CA ALA A 124 -12.84 1.95 -10.07
C ALA A 124 -13.77 2.80 -10.96
N TYR A 125 -14.91 2.24 -11.36
CA TYR A 125 -15.90 2.96 -12.16
C TYR A 125 -16.45 4.20 -11.44
N LYS A 126 -16.72 4.09 -10.14
CA LYS A 126 -17.22 5.20 -9.32
C LYS A 126 -16.19 6.29 -9.09
N THR A 127 -14.90 5.96 -9.05
CA THR A 127 -13.80 6.91 -8.80
C THR A 127 -13.24 7.54 -10.07
N ARG A 128 -13.60 7.08 -11.28
CA ARG A 128 -13.04 7.51 -12.57
C ARG A 128 -13.26 8.99 -12.90
N GLU A 129 -14.35 9.60 -12.40
CA GLU A 129 -14.76 10.96 -12.76
C GLU A 129 -14.08 12.05 -11.92
N GLY A 130 -13.10 11.68 -11.11
CA GLY A 130 -12.38 12.61 -10.26
C GLY A 130 -11.26 13.36 -10.98
N ASP A 131 -11.29 14.69 -10.95
CA ASP A 131 -10.26 15.54 -11.59
C ASP A 131 -8.99 15.71 -10.75
N SER A 132 -9.02 15.43 -9.45
CA SER A 132 -7.84 15.58 -8.58
C SER A 132 -6.82 14.46 -8.80
N LEU A 133 -5.53 14.80 -8.65
CA LEU A 133 -4.42 13.81 -8.72
C LEU A 133 -4.62 12.64 -7.74
N ASN A 134 -5.15 12.93 -6.55
CA ASN A 134 -5.44 11.90 -5.55
C ASN A 134 -6.54 10.93 -6.01
N GLN A 135 -7.61 11.43 -6.64
CA GLN A 135 -8.67 10.58 -7.20
C GLN A 135 -8.17 9.72 -8.35
N LYS A 136 -7.30 10.26 -9.20
CA LYS A 136 -6.65 9.48 -10.27
C LYS A 136 -5.77 8.36 -9.71
N ALA A 137 -5.02 8.63 -8.63
CA ALA A 137 -4.20 7.63 -7.97
C ALA A 137 -5.06 6.51 -7.35
N VAL A 138 -6.17 6.86 -6.68
CA VAL A 138 -7.12 5.87 -6.14
C VAL A 138 -7.76 5.04 -7.25
N ASN A 139 -8.15 5.67 -8.36
CA ASN A 139 -8.73 4.94 -9.50
C ASN A 139 -7.74 3.96 -10.11
N LEU A 140 -6.47 4.37 -10.26
CA LEU A 140 -5.42 3.50 -10.78
C LEU A 140 -5.19 2.28 -9.87
N HIS A 141 -5.14 2.50 -8.55
CA HIS A 141 -5.03 1.43 -7.56
C HIS A 141 -6.19 0.42 -7.67
N MET A 142 -7.44 0.89 -7.73
CA MET A 142 -8.60 0.01 -7.92
C MET A 142 -8.53 -0.80 -9.23
N LEU A 143 -7.94 -0.23 -10.30
CA LEU A 143 -7.74 -0.95 -11.55
C LEU A 143 -6.62 -2.01 -11.44
N GLU A 144 -5.58 -1.75 -10.65
CA GLU A 144 -4.54 -2.74 -10.32
C GLU A 144 -5.15 -3.94 -9.57
N ASP A 145 -6.06 -3.71 -8.61
CA ASP A 145 -6.76 -4.77 -7.89
C ASP A 145 -7.66 -5.58 -8.83
N VAL A 146 -8.38 -4.93 -9.75
CA VAL A 146 -9.16 -5.64 -10.79
C VAL A 146 -8.25 -6.56 -11.61
N LEU A 147 -7.06 -6.09 -12.02
CA LEU A 147 -6.11 -6.90 -12.79
C LEU A 147 -5.59 -8.10 -11.97
N ASN A 148 -5.29 -7.90 -10.69
CA ASN A 148 -4.88 -8.98 -9.79
C ASN A 148 -5.96 -10.06 -9.71
N TRP A 149 -7.23 -9.68 -9.51
CA TRP A 149 -8.34 -10.60 -9.47
C TRP A 149 -8.59 -11.31 -10.81
N VAL A 150 -8.37 -10.66 -11.94
CA VAL A 150 -8.42 -11.29 -13.28
C VAL A 150 -7.32 -12.36 -13.41
N VAL A 151 -6.12 -12.09 -12.94
CA VAL A 151 -5.02 -13.08 -12.92
C VAL A 151 -5.38 -14.28 -12.04
N VAL A 152 -5.92 -14.06 -10.85
CA VAL A 152 -6.38 -15.13 -9.95
C VAL A 152 -7.51 -15.95 -10.60
N PHE A 153 -8.46 -15.27 -11.26
CA PHE A 153 -9.56 -15.94 -11.98
C PHE A 153 -9.06 -16.85 -13.09
N ILE A 154 -8.19 -16.35 -13.97
CA ILE A 154 -7.59 -17.13 -15.05
C ILE A 154 -6.78 -18.30 -14.48
N GLY A 155 -5.97 -18.04 -13.47
CA GLY A 155 -5.18 -19.06 -12.79
C GLY A 155 -6.04 -20.17 -12.20
N ALA A 156 -7.13 -19.81 -11.51
CA ALA A 156 -8.06 -20.78 -10.93
C ALA A 156 -8.75 -21.66 -11.99
N ILE A 157 -9.12 -21.06 -13.14
CA ILE A 157 -9.67 -21.82 -14.28
C ILE A 157 -8.63 -22.78 -14.82
N VAL A 158 -7.41 -22.32 -15.08
CA VAL A 158 -6.33 -23.19 -15.59
C VAL A 158 -6.06 -24.34 -14.62
N MET A 159 -5.95 -24.06 -13.33
CA MET A 159 -5.73 -25.09 -12.30
C MET A 159 -6.89 -26.08 -12.22
N LYS A 160 -8.14 -25.64 -12.39
CA LYS A 160 -9.32 -26.53 -12.40
C LYS A 160 -9.27 -27.55 -13.55
N PHE A 161 -8.68 -27.21 -14.70
CA PHE A 161 -8.59 -28.11 -15.86
C PHE A 161 -7.29 -28.92 -15.91
N THR A 162 -6.23 -28.46 -15.26
CA THR A 162 -4.89 -29.07 -15.34
C THR A 162 -4.46 -29.78 -14.06
N ASP A 163 -5.13 -29.51 -12.94
CA ASP A 163 -4.74 -29.91 -11.58
C ASP A 163 -3.33 -29.47 -11.16
N ILE A 164 -2.79 -28.44 -11.83
CA ILE A 164 -1.45 -27.92 -11.59
C ILE A 164 -1.50 -26.87 -10.45
N THR A 165 -1.47 -27.33 -9.20
CA THR A 165 -1.67 -26.47 -8.01
C THR A 165 -0.56 -25.45 -7.76
N TYR A 166 0.66 -25.67 -8.25
CA TYR A 166 1.77 -24.72 -8.07
C TYR A 166 1.63 -23.43 -8.87
N ILE A 167 0.65 -23.32 -9.78
CA ILE A 167 0.31 -22.06 -10.44
C ILE A 167 -0.08 -20.98 -9.42
N ASP A 168 -0.88 -21.36 -8.40
CA ASP A 168 -1.24 -20.47 -7.29
C ASP A 168 0.00 -19.89 -6.58
N SER A 169 0.97 -20.76 -6.28
CA SER A 169 2.22 -20.36 -5.65
C SER A 169 3.07 -19.44 -6.55
N ILE A 170 3.11 -19.69 -7.85
CA ILE A 170 3.84 -18.84 -8.81
C ILE A 170 3.19 -17.46 -8.90
N MET A 171 1.87 -17.39 -9.00
CA MET A 171 1.12 -16.13 -8.99
C MET A 171 1.37 -15.36 -7.69
N SER A 172 1.30 -16.06 -6.54
CA SER A 172 1.58 -15.47 -5.22
C SER A 172 2.98 -14.90 -5.11
N ILE A 173 3.99 -15.58 -5.64
CA ILE A 173 5.38 -15.07 -5.68
C ILE A 173 5.44 -13.77 -6.51
N GLY A 174 4.79 -13.75 -7.68
CA GLY A 174 4.75 -12.57 -8.53
C GLY A 174 4.14 -11.37 -7.81
N ILE A 175 2.96 -11.55 -7.22
CA ILE A 175 2.26 -10.51 -6.45
C ILE A 175 3.11 -10.08 -5.26
N ALA A 176 3.60 -11.03 -4.44
CA ALA A 176 4.39 -10.70 -3.25
C ALA A 176 5.68 -9.96 -3.56
N LEU A 177 6.38 -10.29 -4.65
CA LEU A 177 7.58 -9.57 -5.09
C LEU A 177 7.25 -8.14 -5.54
N PHE A 178 6.14 -7.96 -6.26
CA PHE A 178 5.68 -6.65 -6.68
C PHE A 178 5.38 -5.76 -5.46
N LEU A 179 4.59 -6.27 -4.50
CA LEU A 179 4.22 -5.57 -3.27
C LEU A 179 5.45 -5.29 -2.39
N LEU A 180 6.37 -6.24 -2.27
CA LEU A 180 7.60 -6.07 -1.50
C LEU A 180 8.48 -4.96 -2.09
N LYS A 181 8.64 -4.92 -3.41
CA LYS A 181 9.37 -3.84 -4.08
C LYS A 181 8.75 -2.48 -3.76
N GLN A 182 7.44 -2.35 -3.89
CA GLN A 182 6.72 -1.10 -3.61
C GLN A 182 6.84 -0.69 -2.13
N ALA A 183 6.72 -1.65 -1.20
CA ALA A 183 6.91 -1.41 0.22
C ALA A 183 8.35 -0.95 0.55
N LEU A 184 9.38 -1.54 -0.07
CA LEU A 184 10.77 -1.13 0.14
C LEU A 184 11.07 0.26 -0.42
N GLU A 185 10.50 0.62 -1.58
CA GLU A 185 10.61 1.98 -2.14
C GLU A 185 9.95 3.01 -1.22
N ASN A 186 8.76 2.71 -0.70
CA ASN A 186 8.07 3.55 0.28
C ASN A 186 8.87 3.69 1.57
N LEU A 187 9.42 2.58 2.09
CA LEU A 187 10.26 2.59 3.29
C LEU A 187 11.47 3.51 3.12
N LYS A 188 12.15 3.42 1.97
CA LYS A 188 13.28 4.31 1.64
C LYS A 188 12.88 5.78 1.66
N ASN A 189 11.72 6.12 1.09
CA ASN A 189 11.23 7.49 1.06
C ASN A 189 10.90 8.00 2.47
N ILE A 190 10.26 7.18 3.29
CA ILE A 190 9.92 7.49 4.68
C ILE A 190 11.19 7.69 5.51
N LEU A 191 12.19 6.80 5.37
CA LEU A 191 13.47 6.93 6.05
C LEU A 191 14.19 8.23 5.65
N ASN A 192 14.16 8.61 4.37
CA ASN A 192 14.72 9.89 3.92
C ASN A 192 14.06 11.09 4.61
N LEU A 193 12.72 11.04 4.82
CA LEU A 193 12.01 12.09 5.57
C LEU A 193 12.40 12.11 7.04
N PHE A 194 12.53 10.93 7.70
CA PHE A 194 12.98 10.85 9.09
C PHE A 194 14.42 11.36 9.27
N LEU A 195 15.29 11.05 8.31
CA LEU A 195 16.70 11.47 8.31
C LEU A 195 16.88 12.92 7.85
N ALA A 196 15.78 13.66 7.65
CA ALA A 196 15.81 15.06 7.21
C ALA A 196 16.67 15.26 5.93
N LYS A 197 16.51 14.34 4.96
CA LYS A 197 17.20 14.43 3.66
C LYS A 197 16.71 15.68 2.91
N VAL A 198 17.64 16.39 2.30
CA VAL A 198 17.32 17.54 1.44
C VAL A 198 16.35 17.11 0.32
N PRO A 199 15.25 17.86 0.08
CA PRO A 199 14.33 17.59 -1.02
C PRO A 199 15.06 17.58 -2.37
N SER A 200 14.66 16.66 -3.26
CA SER A 200 15.36 16.44 -4.54
C SER A 200 15.30 17.62 -5.52
N ASN A 201 14.37 18.55 -5.30
CA ASN A 201 14.18 19.77 -6.10
C ASN A 201 14.95 20.97 -5.54
N LEU A 202 15.73 20.83 -4.48
CA LEU A 202 16.50 21.88 -3.85
C LEU A 202 18.00 21.53 -3.83
N HIS A 203 18.82 22.51 -4.21
CA HIS A 203 20.28 22.41 -4.15
C HIS A 203 20.82 23.41 -3.14
N VAL A 204 21.51 22.90 -2.10
CA VAL A 204 22.05 23.72 -1.00
C VAL A 204 23.02 24.80 -1.54
N ASP A 205 23.80 24.47 -2.58
CA ASP A 205 24.73 25.42 -3.21
C ASP A 205 24.01 26.59 -3.92
N GLU A 206 22.83 26.35 -4.49
CA GLU A 206 22.02 27.41 -5.11
C GLU A 206 21.45 28.33 -4.03
N ILE A 207 20.92 27.76 -2.95
CA ILE A 207 20.44 28.53 -1.79
C ILE A 207 21.56 29.40 -1.24
N LYS A 208 22.76 28.82 -1.07
CA LYS A 208 23.94 29.59 -0.61
C LYS A 208 24.29 30.74 -1.54
N LYS A 209 24.28 30.50 -2.85
CA LYS A 209 24.54 31.55 -3.85
C LYS A 209 23.51 32.67 -3.82
N GLU A 210 22.21 32.33 -3.65
CA GLU A 210 21.16 33.34 -3.57
C GLU A 210 21.26 34.16 -2.27
N LEU A 211 21.57 33.53 -1.14
CA LEU A 211 21.75 34.22 0.14
C LEU A 211 22.95 35.19 0.12
N LEU A 212 24.06 34.81 -0.56
CA LEU A 212 25.24 35.68 -0.71
C LEU A 212 25.03 36.93 -1.61
N LYS A 213 23.93 36.96 -2.39
CA LYS A 213 23.54 38.16 -3.17
C LYS A 213 22.88 39.23 -2.31
N ILE A 214 22.45 38.90 -1.09
CA ILE A 214 21.80 39.84 -0.19
C ILE A 214 22.86 40.85 0.32
N PRO A 215 22.65 42.20 0.17
CA PRO A 215 23.60 43.20 0.63
C PRO A 215 23.93 43.05 2.12
N LYS A 216 25.22 43.14 2.48
CA LYS A 216 25.76 42.98 3.84
C LYS A 216 25.82 41.52 4.36
N VAL A 217 25.49 40.50 3.55
CA VAL A 217 25.79 39.10 3.88
C VAL A 217 27.17 38.75 3.35
N GLU A 218 28.12 38.54 4.23
CA GLU A 218 29.52 38.26 3.88
C GLU A 218 29.77 36.75 3.72
N ASN A 219 29.09 35.92 4.51
CA ASN A 219 29.22 34.45 4.44
C ASN A 219 27.94 33.75 4.90
N VAL A 220 27.74 32.51 4.39
CA VAL A 220 26.63 31.65 4.77
C VAL A 220 27.16 30.25 5.04
N HIS A 221 26.89 29.70 6.24
CA HIS A 221 27.33 28.40 6.70
C HIS A 221 26.25 27.75 7.55
N HIS A 222 26.34 26.42 7.76
CA HIS A 222 25.37 25.63 8.50
C HIS A 222 23.94 25.70 7.89
N ILE A 223 23.87 25.54 6.56
CA ILE A 223 22.57 25.51 5.86
C ILE A 223 21.98 24.12 6.05
N HIS A 224 20.82 24.05 6.70
CA HIS A 224 20.03 22.84 6.88
C HIS A 224 18.69 23.01 6.17
N VAL A 225 18.35 22.03 5.32
CA VAL A 225 17.11 22.03 4.55
C VAL A 225 16.49 20.63 4.65
N TRP A 226 15.22 20.54 5.03
CA TRP A 226 14.48 19.28 5.14
C TRP A 226 13.01 19.44 4.78
#